data_32af94c0992586c058b3fbc4f5d1df1f
#
_entry.id   32af94c0992586c058b3fbc4f5d1df1f
#
_cell.length_a   1.000
_cell.length_b   1.000
_cell.length_c   1.000
_cell.angle_alpha   90.00
_cell.angle_beta   90.00
_cell.angle_gamma   90.00
#
_symmetry.space_group_name_H-M   'P 1'
#
loop_
_entity.id
_entity.type
_entity.pdbx_description
1 polymer ?
#
loop_
_entity_poly.entity_id
_entity_poly.type
_entity_poly.pdbx_seq_one_letter_code
_entity_poly.pdbx_strand_id
1 'polypeptide(L)'
;MYQIYTDRFCNGDPSNDVLTNEYCYIGEPVHRVEDWGRYPAQMDVREFYGGDLQGVLDKMDYLQELGVEVIYFNPLFVSPSNHKYDIQDYDYIDPHLGKIVSDEGELLPDGQRENRFASRYIDRVTNKANLEASNEMFAQVVAEAHRRGMRVILDGVFNHCGSFNKWMDR
;
A
#
# COMPACT_ATOMS: atom_id res chain seq x y z
N MET A 1 3.44 10.79 19.34
CA MET A 1 2.87 9.86 18.33
C MET A 1 2.90 10.55 16.97
N TYR A 2 3.31 9.83 15.94
CA TYR A 2 3.35 10.30 14.55
C TYR A 2 2.50 9.36 13.67
N GLN A 3 1.49 9.90 12.97
CA GLN A 3 0.65 9.12 12.07
C GLN A 3 1.26 9.13 10.67
N ILE A 4 1.36 7.94 10.05
CA ILE A 4 1.88 7.77 8.69
C ILE A 4 0.75 7.33 7.77
N TYR A 5 0.48 8.17 6.75
CA TYR A 5 -0.25 7.78 5.55
C TYR A 5 0.80 7.30 4.54
N THR A 6 0.98 5.99 4.45
CA THR A 6 2.18 5.39 3.84
C THR A 6 2.37 5.81 2.39
N ASP A 7 1.31 5.75 1.55
CA ASP A 7 1.37 6.19 0.15
C ASP A 7 1.92 7.62 -0.06
N ARG A 8 1.80 8.48 0.96
CA ARG A 8 2.17 9.90 0.90
C ARG A 8 3.41 10.26 1.74
N PHE A 9 4.11 9.26 2.27
CA PHE A 9 5.21 9.52 3.22
C PHE A 9 6.58 9.53 2.55
N CYS A 10 7.01 8.44 1.97
CA CYS A 10 8.29 8.30 1.27
C CYS A 10 8.27 7.06 0.38
N ASN A 11 8.66 7.21 -0.89
CA ASN A 11 8.88 6.08 -1.80
C ASN A 11 10.33 5.60 -1.65
N GLY A 12 10.52 4.38 -1.15
CA GLY A 12 11.84 3.76 -0.96
C GLY A 12 12.12 2.66 -1.99
N ASP A 13 11.07 2.04 -2.56
CA ASP A 13 11.19 0.98 -3.57
C ASP A 13 10.20 1.21 -4.74
N PRO A 14 10.57 2.00 -5.76
CA PRO A 14 9.68 2.27 -6.90
C PRO A 14 9.24 1.03 -7.69
N SER A 15 9.81 -0.15 -7.41
CA SER A 15 9.41 -1.39 -8.09
C SER A 15 8.05 -1.92 -7.60
N ASN A 16 7.59 -1.48 -6.42
CA ASN A 16 6.30 -1.85 -5.86
C ASN A 16 5.17 -0.84 -6.14
N ASP A 17 5.47 0.29 -6.80
CA ASP A 17 4.49 1.33 -7.09
C ASP A 17 3.28 0.78 -7.85
N VAL A 18 2.08 1.27 -7.48
CA VAL A 18 0.88 1.10 -8.32
C VAL A 18 1.10 1.81 -9.64
N LEU A 19 0.94 1.10 -10.76
CA LEU A 19 1.16 1.64 -12.09
C LEU A 19 -0.13 2.24 -12.67
N THR A 20 0.00 3.24 -13.54
CA THR A 20 -1.15 3.77 -14.30
C THR A 20 -1.77 2.65 -15.12
N ASN A 21 -3.10 2.52 -15.09
CA ASN A 21 -3.86 1.43 -15.73
C ASN A 21 -3.56 0.02 -15.17
N GLU A 22 -3.04 -0.10 -13.96
CA GLU A 22 -2.82 -1.42 -13.37
C GLU A 22 -4.14 -2.15 -13.09
N TYR A 23 -5.15 -1.43 -12.60
CA TYR A 23 -6.52 -1.89 -12.40
C TYR A 23 -7.50 -0.73 -12.41
N CYS A 24 -8.79 -1.02 -12.27
CA CYS A 24 -9.83 -0.02 -12.09
C CYS A 24 -10.38 -0.06 -10.67
N TYR A 25 -10.60 1.12 -10.08
CA TYR A 25 -11.28 1.27 -8.81
C TYR A 25 -12.37 2.35 -8.94
N ILE A 26 -13.58 2.06 -8.43
CA ILE A 26 -14.76 2.92 -8.61
C ILE A 26 -14.98 3.28 -10.09
N GLY A 27 -14.90 2.27 -10.99
CA GLY A 27 -15.21 2.38 -12.42
C GLY A 27 -14.16 3.05 -13.28
N GLU A 28 -13.07 3.55 -12.72
CA GLU A 28 -12.03 4.25 -13.45
C GLU A 28 -10.63 3.68 -13.16
N PRO A 29 -9.65 3.84 -14.07
CA PRO A 29 -8.29 3.36 -13.86
C PRO A 29 -7.61 4.08 -12.70
N VAL A 30 -6.69 3.37 -12.04
CA VAL A 30 -5.73 3.95 -11.10
C VAL A 30 -4.63 4.70 -11.83
N HIS A 31 -4.00 5.66 -11.13
CA HIS A 31 -2.95 6.50 -11.68
C HIS A 31 -1.75 6.58 -10.72
N ARG A 32 -0.55 6.37 -11.27
CA ARG A 32 0.69 6.73 -10.60
C ARG A 32 0.95 8.22 -10.71
N VAL A 33 1.27 8.86 -9.60
CA VAL A 33 1.66 10.26 -9.54
C VAL A 33 3.17 10.38 -9.70
N GLU A 34 3.61 11.03 -10.78
CA GLU A 34 5.04 11.22 -11.07
C GLU A 34 5.64 12.41 -10.29
N ASP A 35 4.87 13.48 -10.13
CA ASP A 35 5.32 14.70 -9.45
C ASP A 35 4.83 14.73 -8.00
N TRP A 36 5.71 14.39 -7.07
CA TRP A 36 5.43 14.48 -5.62
C TRP A 36 5.22 15.91 -5.12
N GLY A 37 5.63 16.93 -5.88
CA GLY A 37 5.45 18.34 -5.54
C GLY A 37 4.05 18.88 -5.85
N ARG A 38 3.23 18.15 -6.61
CA ARG A 38 1.87 18.58 -6.93
C ARG A 38 0.94 18.43 -5.73
N TYR A 39 -0.08 19.29 -5.66
CA TYR A 39 -1.14 19.11 -4.69
C TYR A 39 -1.95 17.84 -4.97
N PRO A 40 -2.30 17.06 -3.93
CA PRO A 40 -3.19 15.92 -4.08
C PRO A 40 -4.55 16.36 -4.67
N ALA A 41 -5.10 15.55 -5.57
CA ALA A 41 -6.45 15.76 -6.07
C ALA A 41 -7.47 15.64 -4.94
N GLN A 42 -8.51 16.46 -4.98
CA GLN A 42 -9.60 16.36 -4.01
C GLN A 42 -10.40 15.07 -4.26
N MET A 43 -10.63 14.30 -3.18
CA MET A 43 -11.49 13.11 -3.21
C MET A 43 -11.03 12.01 -4.20
N ASP A 44 -9.81 12.04 -4.70
CA ASP A 44 -9.33 10.97 -5.57
C ASP A 44 -8.59 9.89 -4.79
N VAL A 45 -9.24 8.72 -4.69
CA VAL A 45 -8.72 7.53 -3.99
C VAL A 45 -7.89 6.61 -4.88
N ARG A 46 -7.72 6.98 -6.18
CA ARG A 46 -7.06 6.21 -7.24
C ARG A 46 -5.70 6.78 -7.65
N GLU A 47 -5.29 7.91 -7.08
CA GLU A 47 -3.97 8.51 -7.31
C GLU A 47 -2.97 8.02 -6.28
N PHE A 48 -1.94 7.33 -6.73
CA PHE A 48 -0.90 6.74 -5.89
C PHE A 48 0.42 7.48 -6.04
N TYR A 49 1.01 7.87 -4.91
CA TYR A 49 2.33 8.52 -4.86
C TYR A 49 3.46 7.50 -4.68
N GLY A 50 3.15 6.26 -4.31
CA GLY A 50 4.11 5.19 -4.19
C GLY A 50 4.93 5.20 -2.90
N GLY A 51 4.48 5.90 -1.86
CA GLY A 51 5.11 5.76 -0.54
C GLY A 51 4.92 4.34 0.00
N ASP A 52 5.95 3.78 0.64
CA ASP A 52 6.03 2.38 1.01
C ASP A 52 6.75 2.13 2.34
N LEU A 53 6.82 0.88 2.77
CA LEU A 53 7.48 0.46 4.01
C LEU A 53 9.01 0.59 3.93
N GLN A 54 9.61 0.48 2.74
CA GLN A 54 11.04 0.77 2.56
C GLN A 54 11.30 2.25 2.82
N GLY A 55 10.47 3.14 2.29
CA GLY A 55 10.56 4.57 2.55
C GLY A 55 10.38 4.91 4.04
N VAL A 56 9.54 4.16 4.76
CA VAL A 56 9.46 4.29 6.22
C VAL A 56 10.76 3.89 6.89
N LEU A 57 11.39 2.77 6.49
CA LEU A 57 12.72 2.38 6.99
C LEU A 57 13.77 3.44 6.72
N ASP A 58 13.81 3.98 5.51
CA ASP A 58 14.75 5.02 5.10
C ASP A 58 14.59 6.33 5.90
N LYS A 59 13.40 6.55 6.49
CA LYS A 59 13.08 7.72 7.32
C LYS A 59 13.10 7.45 8.82
N MET A 60 13.56 6.30 9.28
CA MET A 60 13.60 5.99 10.71
C MET A 60 14.51 6.95 11.52
N ASP A 61 15.63 7.40 10.95
CA ASP A 61 16.48 8.40 11.61
C ASP A 61 15.76 9.73 11.78
N TYR A 62 15.07 10.20 10.72
CA TYR A 62 14.22 11.39 10.78
C TYR A 62 13.13 11.29 11.87
N LEU A 63 12.43 10.16 11.96
CA LEU A 63 11.40 9.96 12.98
C LEU A 63 12.01 9.95 14.40
N GLN A 64 13.18 9.37 14.56
CA GLN A 64 13.90 9.34 15.84
C GLN A 64 14.38 10.74 16.24
N GLU A 65 14.98 11.50 15.33
CA GLU A 65 15.43 12.88 15.56
C GLU A 65 14.26 13.81 15.90
N LEU A 66 13.09 13.58 15.30
CA LEU A 66 11.84 14.30 15.61
C LEU A 66 11.28 13.95 17.01
N GLY A 67 11.85 12.95 17.69
CA GLY A 67 11.39 12.51 19.01
C GLY A 67 10.11 11.68 18.99
N VAL A 68 9.88 10.94 17.89
CA VAL A 68 8.69 10.05 17.78
C VAL A 68 8.87 8.85 18.70
N GLU A 69 7.92 8.62 19.59
CA GLU A 69 7.85 7.46 20.49
C GLU A 69 6.87 6.39 20.01
N VAL A 70 5.90 6.78 19.18
CA VAL A 70 4.86 5.89 18.65
C VAL A 70 4.61 6.23 17.17
N ILE A 71 4.75 5.25 16.31
CA ILE A 71 4.33 5.30 14.91
C ILE A 71 2.92 4.71 14.82
N TYR A 72 1.97 5.47 14.29
CA TYR A 72 0.62 4.99 13.98
C TYR A 72 0.49 4.90 12.46
N PHE A 73 0.37 3.68 11.95
CA PHE A 73 0.10 3.47 10.52
C PHE A 73 -1.39 3.57 10.20
N ASN A 74 -1.75 4.34 9.18
CA ASN A 74 -2.99 4.09 8.44
C ASN A 74 -2.99 2.62 7.98
N PRO A 75 -4.15 2.05 7.59
CA PRO A 75 -4.19 0.64 7.21
C PRO A 75 -3.12 0.29 6.18
N LEU A 76 -2.50 -0.89 6.33
CA LEU A 76 -1.45 -1.42 5.45
C LEU A 76 -1.91 -2.67 4.69
N PHE A 77 -3.09 -3.19 4.98
CA PHE A 77 -3.60 -4.41 4.39
C PHE A 77 -3.91 -4.26 2.90
N VAL A 78 -3.95 -5.40 2.18
CA VAL A 78 -4.31 -5.40 0.74
C VAL A 78 -5.62 -4.65 0.52
N SER A 79 -5.58 -3.60 -0.30
CA SER A 79 -6.71 -2.70 -0.53
C SER A 79 -6.56 -1.94 -1.85
N PRO A 80 -7.65 -1.73 -2.62
CA PRO A 80 -7.58 -1.09 -3.93
C PRO A 80 -7.44 0.43 -3.90
N SER A 81 -7.62 1.09 -2.76
CA SER A 81 -7.47 2.55 -2.64
C SER A 81 -6.09 2.96 -2.12
N ASN A 82 -5.72 4.23 -2.36
CA ASN A 82 -4.51 4.81 -1.81
C ASN A 82 -4.52 4.92 -0.27
N HIS A 83 -5.70 5.13 0.34
CA HIS A 83 -5.86 5.27 1.79
C HIS A 83 -5.96 3.94 2.55
N LYS A 84 -6.20 2.82 1.86
CA LYS A 84 -6.24 1.45 2.37
C LYS A 84 -7.36 1.14 3.40
N TYR A 85 -8.37 1.99 3.58
CA TYR A 85 -9.50 1.72 4.49
C TYR A 85 -10.53 0.74 3.92
N ASP A 86 -10.51 0.45 2.63
CA ASP A 86 -11.39 -0.49 1.92
C ASP A 86 -10.73 -1.85 1.74
N ILE A 87 -10.44 -2.51 2.86
CA ILE A 87 -9.59 -3.71 2.91
C ILE A 87 -10.19 -4.87 2.11
N GLN A 88 -9.36 -5.42 1.22
CA GLN A 88 -9.63 -6.60 0.41
C GLN A 88 -9.24 -7.88 1.16
N ASP A 89 -8.08 -7.90 1.80
CA ASP A 89 -7.57 -9.03 2.57
C ASP A 89 -6.89 -8.55 3.84
N TYR A 90 -7.41 -9.00 5.01
CA TYR A 90 -6.88 -8.66 6.33
C TYR A 90 -5.67 -9.51 6.77
N ASP A 91 -5.37 -10.59 6.05
CA ASP A 91 -4.32 -11.51 6.48
C ASP A 91 -2.92 -11.04 6.05
N TYR A 92 -2.84 -10.12 5.09
CA TYR A 92 -1.58 -9.72 4.48
C TYR A 92 -1.44 -8.21 4.30
N ILE A 93 -0.21 -7.75 4.44
CA ILE A 93 0.21 -6.40 4.05
C ILE A 93 0.14 -6.27 2.52
N ASP A 94 -0.31 -5.13 2.03
CA ASP A 94 -0.41 -4.86 0.59
C ASP A 94 0.98 -4.86 -0.05
N PRO A 95 1.21 -5.68 -1.09
CA PRO A 95 2.51 -5.73 -1.78
C PRO A 95 2.96 -4.40 -2.38
N HIS A 96 2.03 -3.50 -2.74
CA HIS A 96 2.37 -2.15 -3.19
C HIS A 96 2.91 -1.24 -2.06
N LEU A 97 2.71 -1.61 -0.81
CA LEU A 97 3.35 -0.96 0.34
C LEU A 97 4.52 -1.77 0.89
N GLY A 98 4.56 -3.06 0.58
CA GLY A 98 5.51 -4.04 1.09
C GLY A 98 6.57 -4.40 0.06
N LYS A 99 6.54 -5.67 -0.38
CA LYS A 99 7.53 -6.20 -1.32
C LYS A 99 6.87 -7.02 -2.43
N ILE A 100 7.18 -6.69 -3.69
CA ILE A 100 6.81 -7.48 -4.86
C ILE A 100 8.03 -8.30 -5.28
N VAL A 101 7.91 -9.62 -5.27
CA VAL A 101 8.95 -10.59 -5.68
C VAL A 101 8.56 -11.37 -6.93
N SER A 102 7.27 -11.38 -7.26
CA SER A 102 6.71 -11.85 -8.54
C SER A 102 5.88 -10.71 -9.15
N ASP A 103 6.18 -10.33 -10.37
CA ASP A 103 5.53 -9.21 -11.07
C ASP A 103 5.20 -9.63 -12.51
N GLU A 104 4.31 -10.60 -12.61
CA GLU A 104 3.87 -11.15 -13.88
C GLU A 104 2.57 -10.49 -14.36
N GLY A 105 2.22 -10.74 -15.62
CA GLY A 105 1.00 -10.24 -16.22
C GLY A 105 1.13 -8.84 -16.82
N GLU A 106 -0.01 -8.33 -17.28
CA GLU A 106 -0.09 -7.12 -18.10
C GLU A 106 -0.96 -6.06 -17.42
N LEU A 107 -0.68 -4.79 -17.74
CA LEU A 107 -1.55 -3.68 -17.39
C LEU A 107 -2.86 -3.76 -18.20
N LEU A 108 -3.91 -3.13 -17.69
CA LEU A 108 -5.15 -3.00 -18.47
C LEU A 108 -4.88 -2.19 -19.75
N PRO A 109 -5.32 -2.70 -20.91
CA PRO A 109 -5.31 -1.91 -22.14
C PRO A 109 -6.14 -0.64 -22.02
N ASP A 110 -5.78 0.40 -22.76
CA ASP A 110 -6.54 1.64 -22.81
C ASP A 110 -8.03 1.38 -23.11
N GLY A 111 -8.90 1.96 -22.28
CA GLY A 111 -10.34 1.79 -22.40
C GLY A 111 -10.91 0.53 -21.75
N GLN A 112 -10.09 -0.44 -21.32
CA GLN A 112 -10.55 -1.60 -20.56
C GLN A 112 -10.91 -1.17 -19.13
N ARG A 113 -12.08 -1.63 -18.62
CA ARG A 113 -12.56 -1.30 -17.27
C ARG A 113 -12.85 -2.52 -16.39
N GLU A 114 -12.64 -3.71 -16.91
CA GLU A 114 -12.95 -4.94 -16.18
C GLU A 114 -11.70 -5.53 -15.54
N ASN A 115 -11.65 -5.58 -14.21
CA ASN A 115 -10.50 -6.05 -13.44
C ASN A 115 -10.17 -7.55 -13.64
N ARG A 116 -11.07 -8.35 -14.23
CA ARG A 116 -10.71 -9.73 -14.61
C ARG A 116 -9.55 -9.81 -15.62
N PHE A 117 -9.26 -8.70 -16.32
CA PHE A 117 -8.14 -8.57 -17.26
C PHE A 117 -6.92 -7.87 -16.65
N ALA A 118 -7.00 -7.40 -15.41
CA ALA A 118 -5.90 -6.76 -14.68
C ALA A 118 -4.93 -7.82 -14.14
N SER A 119 -4.33 -8.62 -15.03
CA SER A 119 -3.56 -9.80 -14.63
C SER A 119 -2.34 -9.46 -13.77
N ARG A 120 -1.70 -8.32 -14.01
CA ARG A 120 -0.58 -7.85 -13.17
C ARG A 120 -1.04 -7.51 -11.75
N TYR A 121 -2.12 -6.75 -11.60
CA TYR A 121 -2.69 -6.46 -10.29
C TYR A 121 -3.06 -7.75 -9.54
N ILE A 122 -3.73 -8.68 -10.25
CA ILE A 122 -4.13 -9.96 -9.68
C ILE A 122 -2.88 -10.72 -9.18
N ASP A 123 -1.83 -10.84 -9.99
CA ASP A 123 -0.59 -11.50 -9.55
C ASP A 123 0.02 -10.78 -8.35
N ARG A 124 0.17 -9.46 -8.40
CA ARG A 124 0.78 -8.68 -7.32
C ARG A 124 0.08 -8.89 -5.97
N VAL A 125 -1.27 -8.87 -5.92
CA VAL A 125 -2.04 -8.89 -4.67
C VAL A 125 -2.56 -10.28 -4.26
N THR A 126 -2.36 -11.32 -5.07
CA THR A 126 -2.79 -12.69 -4.74
C THR A 126 -1.66 -13.71 -4.74
N ASN A 127 -0.51 -13.38 -5.32
CA ASN A 127 0.67 -14.25 -5.31
C ASN A 127 1.19 -14.39 -3.88
N LYS A 128 1.20 -15.63 -3.40
CA LYS A 128 1.58 -15.92 -2.02
C LYS A 128 2.99 -15.45 -1.67
N ALA A 129 3.93 -15.51 -2.61
CA ALA A 129 5.29 -15.03 -2.38
C ALA A 129 5.33 -13.52 -2.12
N ASN A 130 4.54 -12.71 -2.85
CA ASN A 130 4.41 -11.28 -2.63
C ASN A 130 3.78 -10.98 -1.27
N LEU A 131 2.72 -11.70 -0.92
CA LEU A 131 1.99 -11.52 0.33
C LEU A 131 2.87 -11.85 1.55
N GLU A 132 3.61 -12.96 1.50
CA GLU A 132 4.53 -13.37 2.57
C GLU A 132 5.73 -12.41 2.68
N ALA A 133 6.34 -12.00 1.55
CA ALA A 133 7.43 -11.04 1.54
C ALA A 133 7.00 -9.68 2.10
N SER A 134 5.76 -9.26 1.86
CA SER A 134 5.22 -8.01 2.39
C SER A 134 4.99 -8.07 3.91
N ASN A 135 4.51 -9.20 4.43
CA ASN A 135 4.41 -9.41 5.87
C ASN A 135 5.80 -9.42 6.55
N GLU A 136 6.80 -10.04 5.92
CA GLU A 136 8.19 -10.00 6.40
C GLU A 136 8.76 -8.58 6.40
N MET A 137 8.48 -7.79 5.37
CA MET A 137 8.89 -6.38 5.30
C MET A 137 8.30 -5.57 6.44
N PHE A 138 7.02 -5.73 6.74
CA PHE A 138 6.39 -5.06 7.89
C PHE A 138 7.00 -5.52 9.23
N ALA A 139 7.30 -6.81 9.38
CA ALA A 139 7.98 -7.31 10.57
C ALA A 139 9.37 -6.64 10.75
N GLN A 140 10.10 -6.38 9.66
CA GLN A 140 11.38 -5.63 9.71
C GLN A 140 11.16 -4.18 10.16
N VAL A 141 10.13 -3.50 9.65
CA VAL A 141 9.78 -2.12 10.09
C VAL A 141 9.47 -2.09 11.58
N VAL A 142 8.68 -3.05 12.08
CA VAL A 142 8.35 -3.16 13.52
C VAL A 142 9.60 -3.41 14.35
N ALA A 143 10.46 -4.34 13.92
CA ALA A 143 11.70 -4.66 14.62
C ALA A 143 12.64 -3.44 14.69
N GLU A 144 12.79 -2.69 13.59
CA GLU A 144 13.63 -1.49 13.55
C GLU A 144 13.06 -0.37 14.42
N ALA A 145 11.74 -0.15 14.40
CA ALA A 145 11.08 0.82 15.29
C ALA A 145 11.32 0.45 16.77
N HIS A 146 11.13 -0.81 17.14
CA HIS A 146 11.37 -1.30 18.51
C HIS A 146 12.83 -1.17 18.92
N ARG A 147 13.78 -1.46 18.03
CA ARG A 147 15.24 -1.27 18.29
C ARG A 147 15.56 0.18 18.64
N ARG A 148 14.81 1.14 18.08
CA ARG A 148 14.93 2.59 18.36
C ARG A 148 14.09 3.07 19.53
N GLY A 149 13.38 2.17 20.24
CA GLY A 149 12.50 2.51 21.36
C GLY A 149 11.13 3.08 20.94
N MET A 150 10.79 3.04 19.66
CA MET A 150 9.49 3.43 19.15
C MET A 150 8.50 2.27 19.19
N ARG A 151 7.24 2.55 19.51
CA ARG A 151 6.13 1.59 19.44
C ARG A 151 5.41 1.74 18.10
N VAL A 152 4.76 0.65 17.66
CA VAL A 152 3.98 0.63 16.41
C VAL A 152 2.52 0.32 16.72
N ILE A 153 1.62 1.10 16.11
CA ILE A 153 0.17 0.86 16.09
C ILE A 153 -0.24 0.72 14.62
N LEU A 154 -0.97 -0.35 14.31
CA LEU A 154 -1.55 -0.59 12.99
C LEU A 154 -3.06 -0.40 13.07
N ASP A 155 -3.63 0.41 12.16
CA ASP A 155 -5.09 0.58 12.05
C ASP A 155 -5.74 -0.70 11.52
N GLY A 156 -6.62 -1.28 12.30
CA GLY A 156 -7.26 -2.58 12.00
C GLY A 156 -8.57 -2.48 11.22
N VAL A 157 -9.12 -1.28 11.02
CA VAL A 157 -10.40 -1.04 10.28
C VAL A 157 -11.50 -2.04 10.64
N PHE A 158 -11.85 -2.12 11.93
CA PHE A 158 -12.83 -3.12 12.43
C PHE A 158 -14.28 -2.80 12.10
N ASN A 159 -14.58 -1.61 11.57
CA ASN A 159 -15.95 -1.16 11.29
C ASN A 159 -16.53 -1.73 9.99
N HIS A 160 -15.73 -1.96 8.96
CA HIS A 160 -16.15 -2.39 7.62
C HIS A 160 -15.00 -3.05 6.85
N CYS A 161 -15.34 -3.70 5.73
CA CYS A 161 -14.39 -4.16 4.72
C CYS A 161 -14.66 -3.48 3.37
N GLY A 162 -13.72 -3.60 2.45
CA GLY A 162 -13.86 -3.09 1.08
C GLY A 162 -14.78 -3.95 0.20
N SER A 163 -15.22 -3.38 -0.92
CA SER A 163 -16.04 -4.08 -1.91
C SER A 163 -15.28 -5.20 -2.65
N PHE A 164 -13.95 -5.17 -2.64
CA PHE A 164 -13.09 -6.22 -3.20
C PHE A 164 -12.76 -7.32 -2.18
N ASN A 165 -13.32 -7.24 -0.96
CA ASN A 165 -12.96 -8.15 0.11
C ASN A 165 -13.31 -9.59 -0.25
N LYS A 166 -12.37 -10.51 -0.01
CA LYS A 166 -12.49 -11.95 -0.31
C LYS A 166 -13.71 -12.62 0.33
N TRP A 167 -14.29 -12.04 1.39
CA TRP A 167 -15.51 -12.54 2.02
C TRP A 167 -16.77 -12.15 1.27
N MET A 168 -16.70 -11.15 0.36
CA MET A 168 -17.82 -10.70 -0.46
C MET A 168 -17.92 -11.46 -1.78
N ASP A 169 -16.84 -12.13 -2.19
CA ASP A 169 -16.79 -12.97 -3.38
C ASP A 169 -17.37 -14.36 -3.03
N ARG A 170 -18.57 -14.65 -3.57
CA ARG A 170 -19.28 -15.92 -3.37
C ARG A 170 -19.49 -16.65 -4.69
#